data_a5a3b816fbb594c69895c6a20651815b
#
_entry.id   a5a3b816fbb594c69895c6a20651815b
#
_cell.length_a   1.000
_cell.length_b   1.000
_cell.length_c   1.000
_cell.angle_alpha   90.00
_cell.angle_beta   90.00
_cell.angle_gamma   90.00
#
_symmetry.space_group_name_H-M   'P 1'
#
loop_
_entity.id
_entity.type
_entity.pdbx_description
1 polymer ?
#
loop_
_entity_poly.entity_id
_entity_poly.type
_entity_poly.pdbx_seq_one_letter_code
_entity_poly.pdbx_strand_id
1 'polypeptide(L)'
;MLLLCNYYITYRCNAYCEFCHFGDHTNFKDTPFAKLDEFKSNVGQLAKLGVKFIDLTGGEPLLHKDIHLMAEFAHNLKMQTSITTNTLLYPKFAEKLAGKINLLHFSLDSPDEEEHNRIRKVDCFKSIFKSIEIAKSLGEFPDILFTVTNETYKKLPRMNELAAKHDLVLLVNPVFSYFSNPGLSQEAVDYVDEYCDGKMDVYLNKAFMKLRRDGGNDIHNPSCKAVSRVIVISPKNEIILPCYHFANDKIKIDRPISEIRKSEKLRYFIKNEGKFDFCQGCTVNCYFEPSFAFPTNLYAISSLTSKFKYSYNKLVKQKIKKKFTPKTESR
;
A
#
# COMPACT_ATOMS: atom_id res chain seq x y z
N MET A 1 20.30 -1.12 2.38
CA MET A 1 19.85 -0.15 1.35
C MET A 1 18.39 0.18 1.63
N LEU A 2 18.06 1.45 1.76
CA LEU A 2 16.67 1.92 1.91
C LEU A 2 15.94 1.75 0.57
N LEU A 3 14.73 1.19 0.59
CA LEU A 3 14.02 0.81 -0.63
C LEU A 3 12.72 1.60 -0.84
N LEU A 4 11.93 1.76 0.22
CA LEU A 4 10.57 2.29 0.19
C LEU A 4 10.43 3.46 1.17
N CYS A 5 9.68 4.48 0.76
CA CYS A 5 9.14 5.51 1.64
C CYS A 5 7.62 5.35 1.72
N ASN A 6 7.09 5.10 2.92
CA ASN A 6 5.67 5.29 3.20
C ASN A 6 5.49 6.74 3.68
N TYR A 7 5.02 7.61 2.80
CA TYR A 7 4.79 9.01 3.12
C TYR A 7 3.32 9.23 3.45
N TYR A 8 3.01 9.33 4.74
CA TYR A 8 1.68 9.69 5.22
C TYR A 8 1.44 11.17 4.99
N ILE A 9 0.77 11.53 3.89
CA ILE A 9 0.52 12.93 3.54
C ILE A 9 -0.65 13.53 4.31
N THR A 10 -1.48 12.67 4.90
CA THR A 10 -2.56 13.01 5.83
C THR A 10 -2.94 11.79 6.67
N TYR A 11 -3.47 12.02 7.87
CA TYR A 11 -4.14 10.97 8.66
C TYR A 11 -5.66 11.05 8.57
N ARG A 12 -6.18 12.08 7.88
CA ARG A 12 -7.64 12.26 7.68
C ARG A 12 -8.13 11.27 6.63
N CYS A 13 -9.34 10.76 6.85
CA CYS A 13 -10.04 9.91 5.90
C CYS A 13 -11.51 10.33 5.82
N ASN A 14 -12.16 10.10 4.69
CA ASN A 14 -13.59 10.28 4.48
C ASN A 14 -14.36 8.96 4.46
N ALA A 15 -13.74 7.86 4.90
CA ALA A 15 -14.34 6.55 5.13
C ALA A 15 -13.96 6.04 6.53
N TYR A 16 -14.77 5.10 7.07
CA TYR A 16 -14.66 4.62 8.47
C TYR A 16 -14.55 3.09 8.51
N CYS A 17 -13.72 2.51 7.64
CA CYS A 17 -13.63 1.07 7.41
C CYS A 17 -13.43 0.29 8.71
N GLU A 18 -14.17 -0.82 8.87
CA GLU A 18 -14.23 -1.62 10.11
C GLU A 18 -12.85 -2.20 10.51
N PHE A 19 -11.99 -2.49 9.54
CA PHE A 19 -10.66 -3.07 9.76
C PHE A 19 -9.54 -2.03 9.82
N CYS A 20 -9.84 -0.72 9.73
CA CYS A 20 -8.84 0.33 9.55
C CYS A 20 -8.78 1.28 10.74
N HIS A 21 -7.56 1.50 11.26
CA HIS A 21 -7.34 2.43 12.37
C HIS A 21 -7.69 3.90 12.05
N PHE A 22 -7.54 4.32 10.78
CA PHE A 22 -7.92 5.67 10.34
C PHE A 22 -9.44 5.89 10.34
N GLY A 23 -10.23 4.84 10.53
CA GLY A 23 -11.67 4.92 10.74
C GLY A 23 -12.07 5.59 12.06
N ASP A 24 -11.15 5.72 13.03
CA ASP A 24 -11.38 6.50 14.25
C ASP A 24 -11.04 7.98 14.02
N HIS A 25 -12.02 8.72 13.50
CA HIS A 25 -11.86 10.13 13.14
C HIS A 25 -11.63 11.06 14.31
N THR A 26 -11.97 10.66 15.54
CA THR A 26 -11.79 11.50 16.73
C THR A 26 -10.32 11.84 16.94
N ASN A 27 -9.42 10.91 16.61
CA ASN A 27 -7.99 11.06 16.80
C ASN A 27 -7.27 11.78 15.64
N PHE A 28 -7.87 11.86 14.44
CA PHE A 28 -7.16 12.33 13.22
C PHE A 28 -7.77 13.56 12.56
N LYS A 29 -8.95 14.02 13.01
CA LYS A 29 -9.67 15.15 12.40
C LYS A 29 -8.84 16.45 12.37
N ASP A 30 -8.04 16.68 13.39
CA ASP A 30 -7.24 17.90 13.55
C ASP A 30 -5.78 17.73 13.16
N THR A 31 -5.41 16.58 12.60
CA THR A 31 -4.05 16.39 12.11
C THR A 31 -3.78 17.24 10.86
N PRO A 32 -2.58 17.84 10.74
CA PRO A 32 -2.25 18.63 9.56
C PRO A 32 -2.12 17.75 8.32
N PHE A 33 -2.24 18.38 7.15
CA PHE A 33 -1.73 17.84 5.90
C PHE A 33 -0.22 18.07 5.81
N ALA A 34 0.50 17.17 5.14
CA ALA A 34 1.92 17.38 4.83
C ALA A 34 2.09 18.64 3.97
N LYS A 35 3.10 19.45 4.26
CA LYS A 35 3.39 20.62 3.45
C LYS A 35 4.14 20.22 2.18
N LEU A 36 3.75 20.79 1.03
CA LEU A 36 4.32 20.45 -0.27
C LEU A 36 5.84 20.69 -0.32
N ASP A 37 6.33 21.77 0.28
CA ASP A 37 7.76 22.11 0.26
C ASP A 37 8.57 21.14 1.13
N GLU A 38 8.07 20.77 2.32
CA GLU A 38 8.67 19.73 3.16
C GLU A 38 8.69 18.38 2.42
N PHE A 39 7.60 18.03 1.74
CA PHE A 39 7.52 16.83 0.91
C PHE A 39 8.59 16.82 -0.18
N LYS A 40 8.68 17.90 -0.97
CA LYS A 40 9.68 18.02 -2.06
C LYS A 40 11.11 17.93 -1.53
N SER A 41 11.42 18.60 -0.42
CA SER A 41 12.72 18.52 0.24
C SER A 41 13.06 17.09 0.65
N ASN A 42 12.14 16.42 1.37
CA ASN A 42 12.34 15.08 1.87
C ASN A 42 12.50 14.06 0.74
N VAL A 43 11.60 14.08 -0.23
CA VAL A 43 11.60 13.13 -1.35
C VAL A 43 12.83 13.33 -2.24
N GLY A 44 13.27 14.58 -2.45
CA GLY A 44 14.53 14.86 -3.13
C GLY A 44 15.75 14.27 -2.43
N GLN A 45 15.79 14.32 -1.09
CA GLN A 45 16.84 13.69 -0.29
C GLN A 45 16.76 12.16 -0.35
N LEU A 46 15.55 11.59 -0.27
CA LEU A 46 15.34 10.14 -0.35
C LEU A 46 15.75 9.57 -1.71
N ALA A 47 15.46 10.26 -2.80
CA ALA A 47 15.92 9.88 -4.13
C ALA A 47 17.46 9.82 -4.21
N LYS A 48 18.16 10.82 -3.64
CA LYS A 48 19.63 10.83 -3.53
C LYS A 48 20.18 9.67 -2.66
N LEU A 49 19.41 9.23 -1.67
CA LEU A 49 19.74 8.06 -0.83
C LEU A 49 19.40 6.72 -1.50
N GLY A 50 18.89 6.74 -2.74
CA GLY A 50 18.60 5.56 -3.54
C GLY A 50 17.26 4.91 -3.29
N VAL A 51 16.32 5.60 -2.61
CA VAL A 51 14.93 5.13 -2.47
C VAL A 51 14.28 5.06 -3.84
N LYS A 52 13.67 3.91 -4.16
CA LYS A 52 13.08 3.65 -5.47
C LYS A 52 11.57 3.70 -5.48
N PHE A 53 10.94 3.43 -4.34
CA PHE A 53 9.49 3.36 -4.22
C PHE A 53 9.00 4.39 -3.21
N ILE A 54 7.90 5.05 -3.54
CA ILE A 54 7.19 5.94 -2.62
C ILE A 54 5.70 5.62 -2.65
N ASP A 55 5.15 5.35 -1.48
CA ASP A 55 3.71 5.20 -1.27
C ASP A 55 3.16 6.51 -0.70
N LEU A 56 2.35 7.20 -1.50
CA LEU A 56 1.63 8.40 -1.08
C LEU A 56 0.38 7.94 -0.35
N THR A 57 0.48 7.81 0.95
CA THR A 57 -0.49 7.12 1.79
C THR A 57 -1.06 8.02 2.90
N GLY A 58 -1.86 7.42 3.77
CA GLY A 58 -2.45 8.08 4.93
C GLY A 58 -3.78 7.46 5.31
N GLY A 59 -4.75 8.32 5.67
CA GLY A 59 -6.16 7.95 5.66
C GLY A 59 -6.63 7.85 4.21
N GLU A 60 -7.17 8.94 3.65
CA GLU A 60 -7.45 9.02 2.20
C GLU A 60 -6.50 10.05 1.56
N PRO A 61 -5.55 9.61 0.73
CA PRO A 61 -4.54 10.51 0.16
C PRO A 61 -5.14 11.58 -0.76
N LEU A 62 -6.25 11.29 -1.45
CA LEU A 62 -6.90 12.25 -2.33
C LEU A 62 -7.62 13.40 -1.60
N LEU A 63 -7.65 13.41 -0.27
CA LEU A 63 -8.05 14.58 0.51
C LEU A 63 -6.99 15.70 0.45
N HIS A 64 -5.74 15.36 0.10
CA HIS A 64 -4.68 16.36 -0.01
C HIS A 64 -4.78 17.13 -1.33
N LYS A 65 -5.02 18.44 -1.26
CA LYS A 65 -5.23 19.28 -2.44
C LYS A 65 -4.08 19.26 -3.46
N ASP A 66 -2.84 19.10 -2.97
CA ASP A 66 -1.61 19.13 -3.77
C ASP A 66 -1.07 17.73 -4.12
N ILE A 67 -1.88 16.66 -3.94
CA ILE A 67 -1.46 15.26 -4.20
C ILE A 67 -0.88 15.08 -5.61
N HIS A 68 -1.47 15.76 -6.60
CA HIS A 68 -1.02 15.69 -7.99
C HIS A 68 0.38 16.31 -8.21
N LEU A 69 0.71 17.37 -7.47
CA LEU A 69 2.04 17.98 -7.49
C LEU A 69 3.07 17.11 -6.77
N MET A 70 2.66 16.43 -5.70
CA MET A 70 3.49 15.46 -4.98
C MET A 70 3.81 14.26 -5.87
N ALA A 71 2.78 13.69 -6.53
CA ALA A 71 2.94 12.58 -7.46
C ALA A 71 3.85 12.94 -8.64
N GLU A 72 3.64 14.10 -9.24
CA GLU A 72 4.48 14.61 -10.34
C GLU A 72 5.93 14.79 -9.93
N PHE A 73 6.18 15.36 -8.76
CA PHE A 73 7.54 15.55 -8.24
C PHE A 73 8.26 14.22 -8.05
N ALA A 74 7.62 13.23 -7.41
CA ALA A 74 8.18 11.90 -7.22
C ALA A 74 8.43 11.18 -8.57
N HIS A 75 7.47 11.28 -9.50
CA HIS A 75 7.58 10.72 -10.84
C HIS A 75 8.78 11.32 -11.62
N ASN A 76 8.98 12.63 -11.55
CA ASN A 76 10.11 13.31 -12.21
C ASN A 76 11.47 12.88 -11.65
N LEU A 77 11.52 12.47 -10.38
CA LEU A 77 12.69 11.84 -9.75
C LEU A 77 12.85 10.35 -10.10
N LYS A 78 12.00 9.81 -11.01
CA LYS A 78 12.01 8.40 -11.45
C LYS A 78 11.74 7.41 -10.30
N MET A 79 11.02 7.85 -9.28
CA MET A 79 10.54 6.96 -8.23
C MET A 79 9.26 6.25 -8.69
N GLN A 80 9.12 4.98 -8.28
CA GLN A 80 7.88 4.24 -8.48
C GLN A 80 6.86 4.70 -7.43
N THR A 81 5.82 5.38 -7.90
CA THR A 81 4.79 5.98 -7.05
C THR A 81 3.60 5.04 -6.89
N SER A 82 3.09 4.89 -5.68
CA SER A 82 1.83 4.19 -5.41
C SER A 82 0.82 5.08 -4.70
N ILE A 83 -0.45 4.85 -4.98
CA ILE A 83 -1.61 5.42 -4.29
C ILE A 83 -2.67 4.34 -4.14
N THR A 84 -3.19 4.19 -2.91
CA THR A 84 -4.41 3.43 -2.63
C THR A 84 -5.51 4.40 -2.24
N THR A 85 -6.69 4.31 -2.86
CA THR A 85 -7.80 5.24 -2.63
C THR A 85 -9.15 4.53 -2.53
N ASN A 86 -10.07 5.11 -1.75
CA ASN A 86 -11.49 4.72 -1.70
C ASN A 86 -12.29 5.25 -2.90
N THR A 87 -11.65 5.93 -3.82
CA THR A 87 -12.15 6.46 -5.11
C THR A 87 -13.13 7.64 -5.06
N LEU A 88 -13.68 8.00 -3.92
CA LEU A 88 -14.68 9.09 -3.82
C LEU A 88 -14.21 10.41 -4.45
N LEU A 89 -12.91 10.68 -4.36
CA LEU A 89 -12.31 11.90 -4.91
C LEU A 89 -11.51 11.66 -6.19
N TYR A 90 -11.35 10.40 -6.63
CA TYR A 90 -10.54 10.09 -7.81
C TYR A 90 -11.02 10.82 -9.09
N PRO A 91 -12.33 10.93 -9.40
CA PRO A 91 -12.79 11.66 -10.58
C PRO A 91 -12.30 13.11 -10.65
N LYS A 92 -12.10 13.76 -9.50
CA LYS A 92 -11.60 15.14 -9.41
C LYS A 92 -10.11 15.28 -9.76
N PHE A 93 -9.33 14.22 -9.53
CA PHE A 93 -7.88 14.24 -9.66
C PHE A 93 -7.35 13.40 -10.83
N ALA A 94 -8.20 12.60 -11.47
CA ALA A 94 -7.81 11.58 -12.44
C ALA A 94 -6.91 12.13 -13.55
N GLU A 95 -7.32 13.19 -14.24
CA GLU A 95 -6.54 13.82 -15.32
C GLU A 95 -5.18 14.34 -14.82
N LYS A 96 -5.14 14.93 -13.62
CA LYS A 96 -3.92 15.48 -13.03
C LYS A 96 -2.94 14.39 -12.57
N LEU A 97 -3.44 13.20 -12.24
CA LEU A 97 -2.65 12.05 -11.78
C LEU A 97 -2.24 11.12 -12.93
N ALA A 98 -2.95 11.16 -14.07
CA ALA A 98 -2.70 10.29 -15.20
C ALA A 98 -1.22 10.32 -15.64
N GLY A 99 -0.63 9.14 -15.80
CA GLY A 99 0.77 8.95 -16.18
C GLY A 99 1.80 9.15 -15.06
N LYS A 100 1.37 9.60 -13.86
CA LYS A 100 2.28 9.93 -12.73
C LYS A 100 2.29 8.88 -11.64
N ILE A 101 1.32 7.96 -11.62
CA ILE A 101 1.18 6.89 -10.64
C ILE A 101 1.47 5.55 -11.30
N ASN A 102 2.46 4.84 -10.79
CA ASN A 102 2.87 3.53 -11.31
C ASN A 102 1.97 2.39 -10.80
N LEU A 103 1.53 2.50 -9.53
CA LEU A 103 0.71 1.51 -8.83
C LEU A 103 -0.52 2.23 -8.26
N LEU A 104 -1.60 2.23 -9.04
CA LEU A 104 -2.88 2.82 -8.65
C LEU A 104 -3.82 1.71 -8.18
N HIS A 105 -4.26 1.79 -6.93
CA HIS A 105 -5.13 0.79 -6.33
C HIS A 105 -6.47 1.39 -5.93
N PHE A 106 -7.55 0.75 -6.37
CA PHE A 106 -8.92 1.09 -5.98
C PHE A 106 -9.43 0.06 -4.99
N SER A 107 -9.80 0.53 -3.83
CA SER A 107 -10.18 -0.35 -2.72
C SER A 107 -11.62 -0.85 -2.89
N LEU A 108 -11.81 -2.16 -2.99
CA LEU A 108 -13.11 -2.83 -3.06
C LEU A 108 -13.10 -4.08 -2.17
N ASP A 109 -13.97 -4.14 -1.16
CA ASP A 109 -13.95 -5.19 -0.14
C ASP A 109 -15.13 -6.15 -0.18
N SER A 110 -16.08 -5.95 -1.07
CA SER A 110 -17.17 -6.88 -1.39
C SER A 110 -17.65 -6.70 -2.83
N PRO A 111 -18.09 -7.77 -3.49
CA PRO A 111 -18.77 -7.66 -4.78
C PRO A 111 -20.21 -7.14 -4.66
N ASP A 112 -20.75 -7.03 -3.45
CA ASP A 112 -22.11 -6.58 -3.12
C ASP A 112 -22.07 -5.14 -2.61
N GLU A 113 -22.89 -4.24 -3.19
CA GLU A 113 -22.89 -2.81 -2.87
C GLU A 113 -23.19 -2.53 -1.40
N GLU A 114 -24.27 -3.12 -0.86
CA GLU A 114 -24.67 -2.90 0.53
C GLU A 114 -23.56 -3.30 1.50
N GLU A 115 -22.96 -4.47 1.27
CA GLU A 115 -21.91 -4.96 2.15
C GLU A 115 -20.61 -4.16 2.01
N HIS A 116 -20.23 -3.79 0.79
CA HIS A 116 -19.06 -2.93 0.60
C HIS A 116 -19.22 -1.60 1.35
N ASN A 117 -20.37 -0.94 1.18
CA ASN A 117 -20.67 0.33 1.82
C ASN A 117 -20.76 0.17 3.35
N ARG A 118 -21.30 -0.94 3.85
CA ARG A 118 -21.31 -1.28 5.28
C ARG A 118 -19.88 -1.40 5.84
N ILE A 119 -19.03 -2.20 5.19
CA ILE A 119 -17.63 -2.40 5.61
C ILE A 119 -16.87 -1.07 5.64
N ARG A 120 -17.10 -0.23 4.65
CA ARG A 120 -16.41 1.05 4.53
C ARG A 120 -17.08 2.19 5.30
N LYS A 121 -18.32 1.98 5.77
CA LYS A 121 -19.17 2.98 6.45
C LYS A 121 -19.28 4.28 5.68
N VAL A 122 -19.31 4.17 4.35
CA VAL A 122 -19.52 5.27 3.40
C VAL A 122 -20.04 4.71 2.09
N ASP A 123 -20.94 5.44 1.42
CA ASP A 123 -21.44 5.07 0.10
C ASP A 123 -20.38 5.37 -0.97
N CYS A 124 -19.61 4.36 -1.36
CA CYS A 124 -18.52 4.51 -2.32
C CYS A 124 -18.49 3.43 -3.42
N PHE A 125 -19.34 2.40 -3.36
CA PHE A 125 -19.33 1.30 -4.33
C PHE A 125 -19.45 1.79 -5.78
N LYS A 126 -20.46 2.60 -6.09
CA LYS A 126 -20.67 3.15 -7.44
C LYS A 126 -19.52 4.05 -7.91
N SER A 127 -18.89 4.76 -6.96
CA SER A 127 -17.72 5.61 -7.25
C SER A 127 -16.54 4.81 -7.79
N ILE A 128 -16.37 3.55 -7.36
CA ILE A 128 -15.27 2.69 -7.81
C ILE A 128 -15.41 2.41 -9.31
N PHE A 129 -16.59 1.99 -9.77
CA PHE A 129 -16.81 1.66 -11.18
C PHE A 129 -16.71 2.89 -12.08
N LYS A 130 -17.29 4.02 -11.65
CA LYS A 130 -17.10 5.30 -12.32
C LYS A 130 -15.63 5.67 -12.43
N SER A 131 -14.86 5.46 -11.37
CA SER A 131 -13.42 5.74 -11.34
C SER A 131 -12.62 4.79 -12.23
N ILE A 132 -13.03 3.52 -12.35
CA ILE A 132 -12.44 2.55 -13.30
C ILE A 132 -12.63 3.02 -14.74
N GLU A 133 -13.84 3.45 -15.10
CA GLU A 133 -14.13 3.97 -16.44
C GLU A 133 -13.30 5.20 -16.78
N ILE A 134 -13.22 6.17 -15.86
CA ILE A 134 -12.40 7.37 -16.01
C ILE A 134 -10.91 6.99 -16.14
N ALA A 135 -10.39 6.13 -15.27
CA ALA A 135 -9.00 5.68 -15.33
C ALA A 135 -8.69 5.05 -16.69
N LYS A 136 -9.54 4.15 -17.16
CA LYS A 136 -9.36 3.50 -18.47
C LYS A 136 -9.41 4.48 -19.63
N SER A 137 -10.29 5.46 -19.62
CA SER A 137 -10.35 6.50 -20.65
C SER A 137 -9.07 7.34 -20.73
N LEU A 138 -8.36 7.47 -19.61
CA LEU A 138 -7.06 8.13 -19.52
C LEU A 138 -5.87 7.19 -19.79
N GLY A 139 -6.14 5.93 -20.15
CA GLY A 139 -5.11 4.91 -20.40
C GLY A 139 -4.46 4.37 -19.12
N GLU A 140 -5.09 4.56 -17.97
CA GLU A 140 -4.69 3.99 -16.69
C GLU A 140 -5.40 2.65 -16.43
N PHE A 141 -4.72 1.73 -15.74
CA PHE A 141 -5.27 0.43 -15.37
C PHE A 141 -5.04 0.21 -13.87
N PRO A 142 -5.98 0.67 -13.02
CA PRO A 142 -5.87 0.45 -11.59
C PRO A 142 -5.97 -1.04 -11.25
N ASP A 143 -5.43 -1.43 -10.10
CA ASP A 143 -5.73 -2.74 -9.52
C ASP A 143 -6.91 -2.61 -8.58
N ILE A 144 -7.72 -3.66 -8.46
CA ILE A 144 -8.70 -3.77 -7.38
C ILE A 144 -7.98 -4.30 -6.15
N LEU A 145 -7.89 -3.48 -5.12
CA LEU A 145 -7.35 -3.89 -3.83
C LEU A 145 -8.47 -4.44 -2.96
N PHE A 146 -8.40 -5.73 -2.65
CA PHE A 146 -9.32 -6.43 -1.77
C PHE A 146 -8.65 -6.76 -0.43
N THR A 147 -9.14 -6.17 0.65
CA THR A 147 -8.71 -6.52 2.01
C THR A 147 -9.46 -7.75 2.46
N VAL A 148 -8.78 -8.89 2.51
CA VAL A 148 -9.36 -10.15 2.94
C VAL A 148 -9.37 -10.23 4.46
N THR A 149 -10.56 -10.48 5.03
CA THR A 149 -10.82 -10.70 6.46
C THR A 149 -11.43 -12.08 6.68
N ASN A 150 -11.62 -12.47 7.95
CA ASN A 150 -12.31 -13.73 8.31
C ASN A 150 -13.79 -13.76 7.86
N GLU A 151 -14.38 -12.59 7.57
CA GLU A 151 -15.76 -12.49 7.10
C GLU A 151 -15.84 -12.53 5.56
N THR A 152 -14.78 -12.06 4.88
CA THR A 152 -14.85 -11.80 3.44
C THR A 152 -14.06 -12.79 2.58
N TYR A 153 -13.21 -13.66 3.14
CA TYR A 153 -12.33 -14.54 2.37
C TYR A 153 -13.06 -15.47 1.38
N LYS A 154 -14.27 -15.95 1.73
CA LYS A 154 -15.11 -16.80 0.85
C LYS A 154 -15.66 -16.05 -0.37
N LYS A 155 -15.57 -14.71 -0.39
CA LYS A 155 -16.00 -13.88 -1.54
C LYS A 155 -14.92 -13.73 -2.61
N LEU A 156 -13.72 -14.23 -2.35
CA LEU A 156 -12.58 -14.13 -3.26
C LEU A 156 -12.89 -14.56 -4.71
N PRO A 157 -13.66 -15.66 -4.98
CA PRO A 157 -14.05 -16.02 -6.34
C PRO A 157 -14.86 -14.93 -7.04
N ARG A 158 -15.90 -14.39 -6.38
CA ARG A 158 -16.76 -13.34 -6.94
C ARG A 158 -16.00 -12.01 -7.13
N MET A 159 -15.05 -11.70 -6.23
CA MET A 159 -14.17 -10.55 -6.37
C MET A 159 -13.26 -10.68 -7.60
N ASN A 160 -12.74 -11.89 -7.83
CA ASN A 160 -11.91 -12.15 -9.02
C ASN A 160 -12.72 -12.06 -10.31
N GLU A 161 -13.92 -12.62 -10.36
CA GLU A 161 -14.84 -12.47 -11.49
C GLU A 161 -15.14 -11.00 -11.79
N LEU A 162 -15.39 -10.21 -10.75
CA LEU A 162 -15.66 -8.79 -10.87
C LEU A 162 -14.46 -8.02 -11.42
N ALA A 163 -13.25 -8.28 -10.91
CA ALA A 163 -12.03 -7.67 -11.42
C ALA A 163 -11.77 -8.07 -12.90
N ALA A 164 -11.95 -9.35 -13.21
CA ALA A 164 -11.78 -9.88 -14.56
C ALA A 164 -12.77 -9.26 -15.56
N LYS A 165 -14.04 -9.06 -15.17
CA LYS A 165 -15.05 -8.37 -15.97
C LYS A 165 -14.61 -6.95 -16.38
N HIS A 166 -13.81 -6.31 -15.57
CA HIS A 166 -13.23 -5.00 -15.84
C HIS A 166 -11.80 -5.07 -16.39
N ASP A 167 -11.29 -6.25 -16.75
CA ASP A 167 -9.90 -6.45 -17.22
C ASP A 167 -8.82 -5.95 -16.26
N LEU A 168 -9.08 -6.00 -14.97
CA LEU A 168 -8.18 -5.53 -13.91
C LEU A 168 -7.56 -6.70 -13.16
N VAL A 169 -6.44 -6.45 -12.49
CA VAL A 169 -5.83 -7.40 -11.57
C VAL A 169 -6.51 -7.27 -10.20
N LEU A 170 -6.87 -8.42 -9.61
CA LEU A 170 -7.27 -8.46 -8.21
C LEU A 170 -6.03 -8.56 -7.32
N LEU A 171 -5.77 -7.55 -6.52
CA LEU A 171 -4.71 -7.53 -5.54
C LEU A 171 -5.27 -7.92 -4.18
N VAL A 172 -4.91 -9.11 -3.72
CA VAL A 172 -5.38 -9.68 -2.45
C VAL A 172 -4.44 -9.25 -1.32
N ASN A 173 -4.98 -8.51 -0.38
CA ASN A 173 -4.26 -8.02 0.79
C ASN A 173 -4.82 -8.65 2.08
N PRO A 174 -4.16 -9.68 2.62
CA PRO A 174 -4.60 -10.30 3.86
C PRO A 174 -4.56 -9.29 5.01
N VAL A 175 -5.67 -9.18 5.74
CA VAL A 175 -5.69 -8.36 6.96
C VAL A 175 -4.63 -8.87 7.93
N PHE A 176 -4.00 -7.96 8.63
CA PHE A 176 -2.95 -8.30 9.59
C PHE A 176 -3.38 -7.91 11.01
N SER A 177 -2.88 -8.66 11.98
CA SER A 177 -3.17 -8.42 13.41
C SER A 177 -2.44 -7.18 13.89
N TYR A 178 -3.17 -6.13 14.18
CA TYR A 178 -2.71 -4.93 14.89
C TYR A 178 -3.92 -4.14 15.42
N PHE A 179 -3.71 -3.35 16.41
CA PHE A 179 -4.78 -2.72 17.19
C PHE A 179 -5.75 -3.78 17.71
N SER A 180 -7.02 -3.70 17.42
CA SER A 180 -8.04 -4.69 17.84
C SER A 180 -8.30 -5.79 16.80
N ASN A 181 -7.57 -5.81 15.67
CA ASN A 181 -7.80 -6.77 14.59
C ASN A 181 -7.08 -8.11 14.88
N PRO A 182 -7.78 -9.24 14.92
CA PRO A 182 -7.16 -10.54 15.22
C PRO A 182 -6.33 -11.14 14.07
N GLY A 183 -6.34 -10.52 12.85
CA GLY A 183 -5.74 -11.12 11.67
C GLY A 183 -6.60 -12.24 11.06
N LEU A 184 -6.03 -12.99 10.10
CA LEU A 184 -6.71 -14.10 9.46
C LEU A 184 -6.62 -15.38 10.33
N SER A 185 -7.72 -16.15 10.37
CA SER A 185 -7.73 -17.52 10.86
C SER A 185 -6.93 -18.45 9.93
N GLN A 186 -6.51 -19.61 10.44
CA GLN A 186 -5.79 -20.61 9.64
C GLN A 186 -6.64 -21.08 8.45
N GLU A 187 -7.94 -21.31 8.65
CA GLU A 187 -8.88 -21.66 7.56
C GLU A 187 -8.88 -20.61 6.44
N ALA A 188 -8.93 -19.32 6.80
CA ALA A 188 -8.91 -18.25 5.82
C ALA A 188 -7.55 -18.14 5.11
N VAL A 189 -6.43 -18.37 5.84
CA VAL A 189 -5.09 -18.42 5.26
C VAL A 189 -4.98 -19.50 4.20
N ASP A 190 -5.44 -20.71 4.52
CA ASP A 190 -5.33 -21.85 3.62
C ASP A 190 -6.24 -21.69 2.40
N TYR A 191 -7.49 -21.27 2.60
CA TYR A 191 -8.42 -20.99 1.50
C TYR A 191 -7.90 -19.94 0.53
N VAL A 192 -7.39 -18.82 1.05
CA VAL A 192 -6.89 -17.71 0.22
C VAL A 192 -5.66 -18.13 -0.59
N ASP A 193 -4.73 -18.86 0.03
CA ASP A 193 -3.52 -19.32 -0.64
C ASP A 193 -3.83 -20.35 -1.74
N GLU A 194 -4.70 -21.32 -1.45
CA GLU A 194 -5.15 -22.32 -2.41
C GLU A 194 -5.90 -21.66 -3.59
N TYR A 195 -6.85 -20.76 -3.29
CA TYR A 195 -7.59 -20.07 -4.34
C TYR A 195 -6.70 -19.27 -5.28
N CYS A 196 -5.71 -18.55 -4.73
CA CYS A 196 -4.81 -17.70 -5.53
C CYS A 196 -3.73 -18.49 -6.29
N ASP A 197 -3.56 -19.79 -5.97
CA ASP A 197 -2.55 -20.60 -6.64
C ASP A 197 -2.89 -20.79 -8.13
N GLY A 198 -1.89 -20.71 -8.99
CA GLY A 198 -2.02 -20.83 -10.43
C GLY A 198 -2.78 -19.70 -11.15
N LYS A 199 -3.54 -18.83 -10.46
CA LYS A 199 -4.32 -17.76 -11.11
C LYS A 199 -3.44 -16.59 -11.54
N MET A 200 -3.46 -16.24 -12.82
CA MET A 200 -2.61 -15.17 -13.37
C MET A 200 -3.16 -13.76 -13.12
N ASP A 201 -4.45 -13.58 -13.02
CA ASP A 201 -5.16 -12.31 -12.83
C ASP A 201 -5.34 -11.91 -11.36
N VAL A 202 -4.91 -12.78 -10.44
CA VAL A 202 -4.90 -12.52 -8.99
C VAL A 202 -3.48 -12.37 -8.50
N TYR A 203 -3.18 -11.28 -7.81
CA TYR A 203 -1.92 -11.07 -7.11
C TYR A 203 -2.09 -11.28 -5.61
N LEU A 204 -1.37 -12.25 -5.10
CA LEU A 204 -1.13 -12.47 -3.68
C LEU A 204 0.36 -12.70 -3.48
N ASN A 205 0.99 -11.98 -2.56
CA ASN A 205 2.35 -12.30 -2.16
C ASN A 205 2.35 -13.56 -1.29
N LYS A 206 2.73 -14.70 -1.86
CA LYS A 206 2.75 -16.00 -1.17
C LYS A 206 3.62 -16.00 0.09
N ALA A 207 4.63 -15.14 0.16
CA ALA A 207 5.44 -14.99 1.36
C ALA A 207 4.62 -14.49 2.57
N PHE A 208 3.54 -13.73 2.34
CA PHE A 208 2.65 -13.30 3.44
C PHE A 208 1.86 -14.47 4.03
N MET A 209 1.44 -15.42 3.20
CA MET A 209 0.72 -16.61 3.68
C MET A 209 1.69 -17.55 4.41
N LYS A 210 2.89 -17.75 3.85
CA LYS A 210 3.93 -18.51 4.54
C LYS A 210 4.29 -17.89 5.89
N LEU A 211 4.47 -16.58 5.96
CA LEU A 211 4.75 -15.88 7.23
C LEU A 211 3.65 -16.13 8.27
N ARG A 212 2.38 -16.14 7.88
CA ARG A 212 1.26 -16.40 8.78
C ARG A 212 1.25 -17.83 9.29
N ARG A 213 1.51 -18.81 8.42
CA ARG A 213 1.64 -20.24 8.83
C ARG A 213 2.81 -20.46 9.77
N ASP A 214 3.89 -19.71 9.60
CA ASP A 214 5.08 -19.77 10.46
C ASP A 214 4.89 -19.01 11.79
N GLY A 215 3.68 -18.45 12.07
CA GLY A 215 3.36 -17.74 13.31
C GLY A 215 3.74 -16.24 13.30
N GLY A 216 4.04 -15.67 12.15
CA GLY A 216 4.44 -14.27 12.01
C GLY A 216 5.93 -14.04 12.25
N ASN A 217 6.28 -12.80 12.60
CA ASN A 217 7.68 -12.46 12.91
C ASN A 217 8.13 -13.09 14.23
N ASP A 218 9.31 -13.71 14.21
CA ASP A 218 9.99 -14.19 15.40
C ASP A 218 11.03 -13.15 15.88
N ILE A 219 10.89 -12.65 17.10
CA ILE A 219 11.81 -11.64 17.66
C ILE A 219 13.23 -12.14 17.87
N HIS A 220 13.42 -13.47 17.99
CA HIS A 220 14.75 -14.10 18.13
C HIS A 220 15.45 -14.28 16.78
N ASN A 221 14.65 -14.41 15.69
CA ASN A 221 15.16 -14.49 14.32
C ASN A 221 14.32 -13.62 13.36
N PRO A 222 14.37 -12.27 13.48
CA PRO A 222 13.41 -11.39 12.83
C PRO A 222 13.59 -11.30 11.32
N SER A 223 12.50 -11.53 10.62
CA SER A 223 12.39 -11.31 9.16
C SER A 223 12.05 -9.87 8.81
N CYS A 224 11.50 -9.10 9.75
CA CYS A 224 11.11 -7.69 9.55
C CYS A 224 12.34 -6.77 9.44
N LYS A 225 12.34 -5.93 8.39
CA LYS A 225 13.36 -4.90 8.12
C LYS A 225 12.72 -3.51 7.99
N ALA A 226 11.81 -3.21 8.92
CA ALA A 226 10.95 -2.01 8.88
C ALA A 226 11.72 -0.69 8.90
N VAL A 227 12.93 -0.64 9.50
CA VAL A 227 13.69 0.62 9.64
C VAL A 227 14.82 0.72 8.63
N SER A 228 15.48 -0.40 8.33
CA SER A 228 16.61 -0.40 7.39
C SER A 228 16.15 -0.35 5.92
N ARG A 229 14.97 -0.88 5.61
CA ARG A 229 14.42 -0.97 4.24
C ARG A 229 13.31 0.05 3.96
N VAL A 230 12.59 0.48 4.99
CA VAL A 230 11.47 1.41 4.88
C VAL A 230 11.75 2.65 5.70
N ILE A 231 11.39 3.81 5.20
CA ILE A 231 11.26 5.03 5.97
C ILE A 231 9.79 5.44 6.00
N VAL A 232 9.30 5.76 7.17
CA VAL A 232 7.93 6.24 7.38
C VAL A 232 7.98 7.70 7.74
N ILE A 233 7.31 8.56 6.97
CA ILE A 233 7.25 10.00 7.24
C ILE A 233 5.80 10.39 7.53
N SER A 234 5.59 11.09 8.64
CA SER A 234 4.28 11.59 9.07
C SER A 234 3.89 12.91 8.41
N PRO A 235 2.60 13.31 8.44
CA PRO A 235 2.17 14.64 7.97
C PRO A 235 2.77 15.80 8.78
N LYS A 236 3.34 15.52 9.95
CA LYS A 236 4.02 16.48 10.82
C LYS A 236 5.52 16.63 10.55
N ASN A 237 5.98 16.09 9.41
CA ASN A 237 7.40 16.09 9.05
C ASN A 237 8.29 15.36 10.05
N GLU A 238 7.88 14.16 10.48
CA GLU A 238 8.60 13.31 11.44
C GLU A 238 8.84 11.92 10.84
N ILE A 239 10.00 11.33 11.10
CA ILE A 239 10.26 9.91 10.85
C ILE A 239 9.65 9.12 12.01
N ILE A 240 8.76 8.18 11.70
CA ILE A 240 8.09 7.31 12.67
C ILE A 240 8.90 6.03 12.88
N LEU A 241 9.08 5.62 14.11
CA LEU A 241 9.93 4.49 14.51
C LEU A 241 9.22 3.53 15.49
N PRO A 242 9.43 2.22 15.37
CA PRO A 242 10.13 1.52 14.27
C PRO A 242 9.26 1.38 13.02
N CYS A 243 7.95 1.55 13.16
CA CYS A 243 6.95 1.47 12.08
C CYS A 243 5.71 2.28 12.47
N TYR A 244 4.80 2.53 11.52
CA TYR A 244 3.58 3.29 11.79
C TYR A 244 2.67 2.62 12.83
N HIS A 245 2.50 1.28 12.74
CA HIS A 245 1.53 0.56 13.57
C HIS A 245 1.91 0.48 15.05
N PHE A 246 3.21 0.51 15.34
CA PHE A 246 3.76 0.54 16.68
C PHE A 246 4.71 1.73 16.84
N ALA A 247 4.14 2.93 16.67
CA ALA A 247 4.88 4.20 16.66
C ALA A 247 5.33 4.59 18.07
N ASN A 248 6.36 3.92 18.58
CA ASN A 248 6.89 4.17 19.92
C ASN A 248 7.73 5.44 19.98
N ASP A 249 8.28 5.89 18.85
CA ASP A 249 9.17 7.03 18.82
C ASP A 249 9.13 7.79 17.49
N LYS A 250 9.62 9.02 17.49
CA LYS A 250 9.63 9.92 16.34
C LYS A 250 10.93 10.70 16.29
N ILE A 251 11.36 11.04 15.08
CA ILE A 251 12.47 11.98 14.85
C ILE A 251 11.96 13.08 13.92
N LYS A 252 11.98 14.33 14.38
CA LYS A 252 11.66 15.49 13.54
C LYS A 252 12.69 15.63 12.41
N ILE A 253 12.23 15.92 11.21
CA ILE A 253 13.12 16.18 10.07
C ILE A 253 13.46 17.67 10.06
N ASP A 254 14.46 18.04 10.86
CA ASP A 254 14.98 19.40 11.02
C ASP A 254 16.39 19.57 10.44
N ARG A 255 16.97 18.51 9.91
CA ARG A 255 18.28 18.43 9.29
C ARG A 255 18.28 17.38 8.17
N PRO A 256 19.34 17.26 7.36
CA PRO A 256 19.39 16.28 6.27
C PRO A 256 19.10 14.86 6.74
N ILE A 257 18.23 14.14 5.99
CA ILE A 257 17.84 12.75 6.30
C ILE A 257 19.08 11.85 6.36
N SER A 258 20.11 12.13 5.55
CA SER A 258 21.39 11.40 5.58
C SER A 258 22.11 11.52 6.92
N GLU A 259 22.00 12.65 7.63
CA GLU A 259 22.54 12.86 8.97
C GLU A 259 21.66 12.19 10.02
N ILE A 260 20.33 12.33 9.91
CA ILE A 260 19.38 11.63 10.80
C ILE A 260 19.65 10.12 10.76
N ARG A 261 19.92 9.56 9.59
CA ARG A 261 20.24 8.13 9.43
C ARG A 261 21.53 7.69 10.13
N LYS A 262 22.42 8.61 10.42
CA LYS A 262 23.66 8.36 11.19
C LYS A 262 23.49 8.57 12.68
N SER A 263 22.34 9.11 13.12
CA SER A 263 22.08 9.35 14.54
C SER A 263 22.09 8.06 15.36
N GLU A 264 22.50 8.16 16.60
CA GLU A 264 22.49 7.04 17.54
C GLU A 264 21.10 6.44 17.69
N LYS A 265 20.09 7.29 17.82
CA LYS A 265 18.68 6.90 17.92
C LYS A 265 18.25 6.01 16.73
N LEU A 266 18.50 6.45 15.49
CA LEU A 266 18.08 5.66 14.34
C LEU A 266 18.89 4.35 14.21
N ARG A 267 20.17 4.37 14.52
CA ARG A 267 21.00 3.16 14.58
C ARG A 267 20.50 2.14 15.59
N TYR A 268 20.02 2.60 16.76
CA TYR A 268 19.40 1.74 17.76
C TYR A 268 18.16 1.02 17.18
N PHE A 269 17.25 1.74 16.51
CA PHE A 269 16.07 1.14 15.90
C PHE A 269 16.42 0.21 14.73
N ILE A 270 17.44 0.51 13.92
CA ILE A 270 17.91 -0.40 12.87
C ILE A 270 18.46 -1.71 13.48
N LYS A 271 19.25 -1.63 14.55
CA LYS A 271 19.82 -2.81 15.22
C LYS A 271 18.75 -3.70 15.85
N ASN A 272 17.65 -3.10 16.30
CA ASN A 272 16.57 -3.78 17.00
C ASN A 272 15.30 -3.96 16.14
N GLU A 273 15.34 -3.71 14.84
CA GLU A 273 14.18 -3.89 13.95
C GLU A 273 13.67 -5.34 14.00
N GLY A 274 12.36 -5.50 14.23
CA GLY A 274 11.70 -6.80 14.37
C GLY A 274 11.97 -7.54 15.70
N LYS A 275 12.73 -6.96 16.64
CA LYS A 275 13.13 -7.60 17.91
C LYS A 275 12.38 -7.07 19.13
N PHE A 276 11.57 -6.04 18.98
CA PHE A 276 10.77 -5.53 20.09
C PHE A 276 9.66 -6.53 20.47
N ASP A 277 9.26 -6.60 21.73
CA ASP A 277 8.25 -7.54 22.21
C ASP A 277 6.96 -7.48 21.41
N PHE A 278 6.51 -6.27 21.04
CA PHE A 278 5.33 -6.08 20.19
C PHE A 278 5.51 -6.55 18.73
N CYS A 279 6.72 -6.92 18.31
CA CYS A 279 6.97 -7.49 16.99
C CYS A 279 6.74 -9.01 16.96
N GLN A 280 6.56 -9.67 18.10
CA GLN A 280 6.31 -11.11 18.13
C GLN A 280 4.99 -11.42 17.43
N GLY A 281 5.01 -12.35 16.48
CA GLY A 281 3.84 -12.76 15.71
C GLY A 281 3.34 -11.73 14.69
N CYS A 282 4.06 -10.62 14.50
CA CYS A 282 3.63 -9.55 13.58
C CYS A 282 3.55 -10.03 12.12
N THR A 283 2.45 -9.65 11.44
CA THR A 283 2.20 -9.99 10.03
C THR A 283 1.90 -8.75 9.16
N VAL A 284 2.37 -7.56 9.54
CA VAL A 284 2.08 -6.28 8.86
C VAL A 284 2.73 -6.22 7.47
N ASN A 285 1.93 -6.46 6.43
CA ASN A 285 2.38 -6.62 5.04
C ASN A 285 3.26 -5.47 4.53
N CYS A 286 2.94 -4.22 4.90
CA CYS A 286 3.64 -3.01 4.43
C CYS A 286 5.16 -3.03 4.70
N TYR A 287 5.59 -3.73 5.74
CA TYR A 287 7.01 -3.82 6.12
C TYR A 287 7.65 -5.12 5.67
N PHE A 288 6.87 -6.20 5.55
CA PHE A 288 7.38 -7.48 5.04
C PHE A 288 7.57 -7.46 3.52
N GLU A 289 6.76 -6.70 2.77
CA GLU A 289 6.93 -6.57 1.33
C GLU A 289 8.37 -6.11 0.94
N PRO A 290 8.92 -5.02 1.51
CA PRO A 290 10.30 -4.62 1.29
C PRO A 290 11.34 -5.53 1.96
N SER A 291 10.96 -6.16 3.08
CA SER A 291 11.86 -7.09 3.79
C SER A 291 12.16 -8.35 2.97
N PHE A 292 11.17 -8.81 2.20
CA PHE A 292 11.28 -9.97 1.32
C PHE A 292 11.84 -9.66 -0.08
N ALA A 293 12.24 -8.41 -0.34
CA ALA A 293 12.79 -8.03 -1.64
C ALA A 293 14.22 -8.53 -1.89
N PHE A 294 14.88 -9.07 -0.87
CA PHE A 294 16.27 -9.54 -0.96
C PHE A 294 16.40 -10.99 -0.50
N PRO A 295 17.28 -11.80 -1.12
CA PRO A 295 17.39 -13.24 -0.88
C PRO A 295 18.10 -13.56 0.45
N THR A 296 17.71 -12.88 1.53
CA THR A 296 18.27 -13.10 2.88
C THR A 296 17.51 -14.14 3.69
N ASN A 297 16.36 -14.60 3.18
CA ASN A 297 15.53 -15.61 3.83
C ASN A 297 14.68 -16.39 2.82
N LEU A 298 14.05 -17.49 3.26
CA LEU A 298 13.21 -18.35 2.42
C LEU A 298 11.94 -17.64 1.89
N TYR A 299 11.49 -16.58 2.56
CA TYR A 299 10.32 -15.79 2.09
C TYR A 299 10.62 -15.04 0.80
N ALA A 300 11.89 -14.67 0.56
CA ALA A 300 12.27 -13.93 -0.63
C ALA A 300 11.95 -14.70 -1.93
N ILE A 301 12.13 -16.02 -1.95
CA ILE A 301 11.84 -16.85 -3.12
C ILE A 301 10.35 -16.80 -3.44
N SER A 302 9.49 -17.06 -2.43
CA SER A 302 8.03 -17.01 -2.59
C SER A 302 7.53 -15.62 -2.98
N SER A 303 8.14 -14.56 -2.43
CA SER A 303 7.82 -13.18 -2.78
C SER A 303 8.24 -12.84 -4.21
N LEU A 304 9.42 -13.28 -4.66
CA LEU A 304 9.94 -13.00 -5.99
C LEU A 304 9.07 -13.60 -7.09
N THR A 305 8.63 -14.86 -6.93
CA THR A 305 7.73 -15.53 -7.89
C THR A 305 6.40 -14.78 -8.00
N SER A 306 5.82 -14.35 -6.88
CA SER A 306 4.59 -13.57 -6.86
C SER A 306 4.75 -12.21 -7.56
N LYS A 307 5.86 -11.50 -7.29
CA LYS A 307 6.18 -10.22 -7.91
C LYS A 307 6.43 -10.32 -9.41
N PHE A 308 7.11 -11.37 -9.86
CA PHE A 308 7.32 -11.62 -11.28
C PHE A 308 6.01 -11.80 -12.02
N LYS A 309 5.09 -12.62 -11.48
CA LYS A 309 3.75 -12.83 -12.02
C LYS A 309 2.96 -11.51 -12.10
N TYR A 310 2.98 -10.70 -11.04
CA TYR A 310 2.33 -9.39 -11.02
C TYR A 310 2.93 -8.43 -12.05
N SER A 311 4.26 -8.33 -12.11
CA SER A 311 4.96 -7.47 -13.05
C SER A 311 4.66 -7.86 -14.50
N TYR A 312 4.59 -9.15 -14.81
CA TYR A 312 4.19 -9.63 -16.12
C TYR A 312 2.79 -9.17 -16.50
N ASN A 313 1.80 -9.34 -15.60
CA ASN A 313 0.43 -8.90 -15.85
C ASN A 313 0.32 -7.40 -16.01
N LYS A 314 0.96 -6.65 -15.09
CA LYS A 314 0.88 -5.18 -15.05
C LYS A 314 1.61 -4.52 -16.23
N LEU A 315 2.83 -4.98 -16.54
CA LEU A 315 3.69 -4.31 -17.52
C LEU A 315 3.52 -4.87 -18.95
N VAL A 316 3.36 -6.15 -19.10
CA VAL A 316 3.29 -6.79 -20.43
C VAL A 316 1.87 -6.77 -20.97
N LYS A 317 0.92 -7.32 -20.22
CA LYS A 317 -0.48 -7.46 -20.66
C LYS A 317 -1.14 -6.09 -20.90
N GLN A 318 -0.87 -5.10 -20.01
CA GLN A 318 -1.42 -3.76 -20.15
C GLN A 318 -0.74 -2.95 -21.28
N LYS A 319 0.58 -3.09 -21.49
CA LYS A 319 1.27 -2.45 -22.62
C LYS A 319 0.78 -2.99 -23.96
N ILE A 320 0.50 -4.29 -24.05
CA ILE A 320 -0.08 -4.89 -25.24
C ILE A 320 -1.47 -4.30 -25.49
N LYS A 321 -2.32 -4.22 -24.46
CA LYS A 321 -3.66 -3.62 -24.58
C LYS A 321 -3.59 -2.14 -25.01
N LYS A 322 -2.69 -1.32 -24.42
CA LYS A 322 -2.50 0.10 -24.83
C LYS A 322 -2.16 0.25 -26.32
N LYS A 323 -1.45 -0.69 -26.93
CA LYS A 323 -1.12 -0.65 -28.37
C LYS A 323 -2.32 -0.92 -29.29
N PHE A 324 -3.31 -1.66 -28.80
CA PHE A 324 -4.49 -2.05 -29.58
C PHE A 324 -5.74 -1.24 -29.26
N THR A 325 -5.70 -0.33 -28.27
CA THR A 325 -6.81 0.59 -27.99
C THR A 325 -6.69 1.78 -28.97
N PRO A 326 -7.69 2.03 -29.84
CA PRO A 326 -7.65 3.19 -30.72
C PRO A 326 -7.54 4.47 -29.89
N LYS A 327 -6.60 5.35 -30.23
CA LYS A 327 -6.63 6.70 -29.70
C LYS A 327 -7.92 7.34 -30.16
N THR A 328 -8.87 7.54 -29.28
CA THR A 328 -10.00 8.44 -29.53
C THR A 328 -9.38 9.80 -29.78
N GLU A 329 -9.41 10.23 -31.04
CA GLU A 329 -9.04 11.60 -31.42
C GLU A 329 -9.93 12.55 -30.63
N SER A 330 -9.30 13.31 -29.75
CA SER A 330 -9.93 14.45 -29.08
C SER A 330 -10.31 15.46 -30.15
N ARG A 331 -11.59 15.55 -30.45
CA ARG A 331 -12.17 16.73 -31.09
C ARG A 331 -12.45 17.80 -30.05
#